data_d970aa0d1ba81ea0cd4de6f150b7a799
#
_entry.id   d970aa0d1ba81ea0cd4de6f150b7a799
#
_cell.length_a   1.000
_cell.length_b   1.000
_cell.length_c   1.000
_cell.angle_alpha   90.00
_cell.angle_beta   90.00
_cell.angle_gamma   90.00
#
_symmetry.space_group_name_H-M   'P 1'
#
loop_
_entity.id
_entity.type
_entity.pdbx_description
1 polymer ?
#
loop_
_entity_poly.entity_id
_entity_poly.type
_entity_poly.pdbx_seq_one_letter_code
_entity_poly.pdbx_strand_id
1 'polypeptide(L)'
;MLIDNEFKKQLITDLTYNDQKHDYYFGSYSHFYIHEEMLKDQVRTNAYRRAIENNRDDFKDKIVLDIGSGTGILSIFAARAGAKHVYAVEFAEIAFFSREIIKKNGLENKITVLKGKMEDLVLPVPQVDIIISEWMGYFLLYESMLDSVLYARDKYLNKETGKMLPDRA
;
A
#
# COMPACT_ATOMS: atom_id res chain seq x y z
N MET A 1 17.66 3.15 2.27
CA MET A 1 17.13 4.22 1.41
C MET A 1 16.90 5.45 2.29
N LEU A 2 17.77 6.46 2.19
CA LEU A 2 17.71 7.65 3.05
C LEU A 2 16.89 8.72 2.32
N ILE A 3 15.75 9.07 2.88
CA ILE A 3 15.01 10.29 2.50
C ILE A 3 15.80 11.45 3.11
N ASP A 4 16.20 12.44 2.29
CA ASP A 4 16.97 13.57 2.78
C ASP A 4 16.14 14.45 3.76
N ASN A 5 16.84 15.20 4.60
CA ASN A 5 16.22 15.96 5.67
C ASN A 5 15.40 17.18 5.18
N GLU A 6 15.69 17.72 4.01
CA GLU A 6 14.89 18.82 3.42
C GLU A 6 13.56 18.31 2.90
N PHE A 7 13.57 17.17 2.23
CA PHE A 7 12.34 16.50 1.80
C PHE A 7 11.45 16.12 2.99
N LYS A 8 12.05 15.64 4.10
CA LYS A 8 11.32 15.39 5.35
C LYS A 8 10.68 16.65 5.92
N LYS A 9 11.38 17.78 5.91
CA LYS A 9 10.85 19.08 6.43
C LYS A 9 9.68 19.58 5.58
N GLN A 10 9.78 19.53 4.27
CA GLN A 10 8.70 19.94 3.36
C GLN A 10 7.47 19.05 3.52
N LEU A 11 7.67 17.74 3.65
CA LEU A 11 6.68 16.75 3.99
C LEU A 11 5.86 17.12 5.23
N ILE A 12 6.53 17.47 6.32
CA ILE A 12 5.90 17.79 7.61
C ILE A 12 5.08 19.09 7.50
N THR A 13 5.58 20.08 6.77
CA THR A 13 4.92 21.39 6.63
C THR A 13 3.64 21.29 5.80
N ASP A 14 3.65 20.52 4.72
CA ASP A 14 2.50 20.36 3.82
C ASP A 14 1.37 19.52 4.46
N LEU A 15 1.71 18.58 5.36
CA LEU A 15 0.73 17.75 6.07
C LEU A 15 0.01 18.49 7.21
N THR A 16 0.64 19.49 7.83
CA THR A 16 0.03 20.21 8.97
C THR A 16 -1.02 21.23 8.56
N TYR A 17 -1.15 21.59 7.27
CA TYR A 17 -2.00 22.67 6.82
C TYR A 17 -3.47 22.31 6.54
N ASN A 18 -3.84 21.02 6.41
CA ASN A 18 -5.18 20.66 5.90
C ASN A 18 -6.08 19.81 6.83
N ASP A 19 -5.81 19.76 8.15
CA ASP A 19 -6.35 18.71 9.04
C ASP A 19 -7.54 19.13 9.92
N GLN A 20 -8.52 19.87 9.41
CA GLN A 20 -9.66 20.27 10.26
C GLN A 20 -11.00 19.57 9.99
N LYS A 21 -11.11 18.54 9.14
CA LYS A 21 -12.41 17.94 8.78
C LYS A 21 -12.47 16.43 8.56
N HIS A 22 -11.47 15.65 8.88
CA HIS A 22 -11.52 14.20 8.64
C HIS A 22 -11.44 13.38 9.94
N ASP A 23 -12.11 12.23 9.92
CA ASP A 23 -12.13 11.21 10.95
C ASP A 23 -10.73 11.05 11.58
N TYR A 24 -10.63 11.08 12.90
CA TYR A 24 -9.37 11.01 13.66
C TYR A 24 -8.48 9.82 13.24
N TYR A 25 -9.07 8.71 12.85
CA TYR A 25 -8.37 7.53 12.36
C TYR A 25 -7.59 7.82 11.06
N PHE A 26 -8.27 8.36 10.04
CA PHE A 26 -7.63 8.69 8.77
C PHE A 26 -6.68 9.89 8.87
N GLY A 27 -6.94 10.82 9.78
CA GLY A 27 -6.05 11.92 10.09
C GLY A 27 -4.68 11.43 10.61
N SER A 28 -4.66 10.42 11.48
CA SER A 28 -3.41 9.88 12.01
C SER A 28 -2.53 9.24 10.94
N TYR A 29 -3.11 8.55 9.95
CA TYR A 29 -2.39 7.96 8.81
C TYR A 29 -1.97 8.97 7.73
N SER A 30 -2.41 10.22 7.82
CA SER A 30 -1.92 11.29 6.95
C SER A 30 -0.53 11.78 7.37
N HIS A 31 -0.12 11.54 8.62
CA HIS A 31 1.17 11.99 9.14
C HIS A 31 2.31 11.03 8.80
N PHE A 32 3.38 11.56 8.21
CA PHE A 32 4.56 10.77 7.83
C PHE A 32 5.19 10.02 9.02
N TYR A 33 5.11 10.56 10.24
CA TYR A 33 5.70 9.97 11.42
C TYR A 33 5.22 8.53 11.70
N ILE A 34 3.92 8.27 11.60
CA ILE A 34 3.39 6.92 11.84
C ILE A 34 3.90 5.92 10.80
N HIS A 35 4.03 6.35 9.55
CA HIS A 35 4.60 5.50 8.49
C HIS A 35 6.10 5.28 8.70
N GLU A 36 6.83 6.25 9.23
CA GLU A 36 8.23 6.08 9.57
C GLU A 36 8.40 5.02 10.67
N GLU A 37 7.58 5.04 11.72
CA GLU A 37 7.60 4.02 12.77
C GLU A 37 7.25 2.62 12.22
N MET A 38 6.23 2.53 11.36
CA MET A 38 5.89 1.27 10.70
C MET A 38 7.03 0.73 9.81
N LEU A 39 7.76 1.60 9.10
CA LEU A 39 8.91 1.21 8.28
C LEU A 39 10.12 0.80 9.14
N LYS A 40 10.29 1.39 10.33
CA LYS A 40 11.34 1.02 11.29
C LYS A 40 11.08 -0.33 11.95
N ASP A 41 9.85 -0.79 12.00
CA ASP A 41 9.54 -2.16 12.44
C ASP A 41 10.12 -3.17 11.44
N GLN A 42 11.33 -3.61 11.74
CA GLN A 42 12.08 -4.54 10.89
C GLN A 42 11.43 -5.92 10.82
N VAL A 43 10.74 -6.35 11.87
CA VAL A 43 10.07 -7.66 11.91
C VAL A 43 8.92 -7.65 10.90
N ARG A 44 8.04 -6.67 11.00
CA ARG A 44 6.90 -6.47 10.13
C ARG A 44 7.34 -6.27 8.67
N THR A 45 8.17 -5.27 8.42
CA THR A 45 8.60 -4.89 7.05
C THR A 45 9.36 -6.01 6.36
N ASN A 46 10.29 -6.69 7.08
CA ASN A 46 11.05 -7.78 6.49
C ASN A 46 10.23 -9.08 6.35
N ALA A 47 9.20 -9.30 7.17
CA ALA A 47 8.28 -10.42 6.97
C ALA A 47 7.58 -10.32 5.62
N TYR A 48 6.98 -9.18 5.29
CA TYR A 48 6.38 -8.92 3.98
C TYR A 48 7.40 -8.97 2.83
N ARG A 49 8.57 -8.34 3.03
CA ARG A 49 9.62 -8.40 2.01
C ARG A 49 9.99 -9.84 1.68
N ARG A 50 10.26 -10.68 2.69
CA ARG A 50 10.59 -12.09 2.47
C ARG A 50 9.45 -12.86 1.85
N ALA A 51 8.21 -12.64 2.30
CA ALA A 51 7.04 -13.29 1.73
C ALA A 51 6.88 -12.99 0.23
N ILE A 52 7.18 -11.77 -0.20
CA ILE A 52 7.12 -11.37 -1.61
C ILE A 52 8.37 -11.85 -2.38
N GLU A 53 9.57 -11.59 -1.85
CA GLU A 53 10.82 -11.91 -2.55
C GLU A 53 11.10 -13.41 -2.66
N ASN A 54 10.68 -14.22 -1.69
CA ASN A 54 10.83 -15.69 -1.75
C ASN A 54 9.80 -16.36 -2.67
N ASN A 55 8.74 -15.63 -3.04
CA ASN A 55 7.69 -16.13 -3.94
C ASN A 55 7.67 -15.32 -5.26
N ARG A 56 8.83 -14.95 -5.78
CA ARG A 56 8.95 -14.14 -7.01
C ARG A 56 8.23 -14.73 -8.21
N ASP A 57 8.21 -16.04 -8.34
CA ASP A 57 7.54 -16.73 -9.44
C ASP A 57 6.02 -16.49 -9.43
N ASP A 58 5.44 -16.31 -8.24
CA ASP A 58 4.03 -15.96 -8.10
C ASP A 58 3.75 -14.52 -8.54
N PHE A 59 4.72 -13.61 -8.36
CA PHE A 59 4.59 -12.19 -8.70
C PHE A 59 4.97 -11.87 -10.15
N LYS A 60 5.82 -12.70 -10.76
CA LYS A 60 6.34 -12.43 -12.10
C LYS A 60 5.21 -12.31 -13.13
N ASP A 61 5.22 -11.17 -13.85
CA ASP A 61 4.26 -10.84 -14.91
C ASP A 61 2.80 -10.72 -14.43
N LYS A 62 2.57 -10.61 -13.11
CA LYS A 62 1.25 -10.51 -12.47
C LYS A 62 0.82 -9.07 -12.24
N ILE A 63 -0.50 -8.86 -12.24
CA ILE A 63 -1.13 -7.61 -11.80
C ILE A 63 -1.42 -7.73 -10.31
N VAL A 64 -0.89 -6.78 -9.54
CA VAL A 64 -1.00 -6.76 -8.08
C VAL A 64 -1.83 -5.57 -7.64
N LEU A 65 -2.67 -5.76 -6.64
CA LEU A 65 -3.40 -4.71 -5.92
C LEU A 65 -2.85 -4.63 -4.49
N ASP A 66 -2.37 -3.46 -4.10
CA ASP A 66 -1.91 -3.15 -2.75
C ASP A 66 -2.94 -2.24 -2.08
N ILE A 67 -3.61 -2.72 -1.03
CA ILE A 67 -4.70 -2.01 -0.35
C ILE A 67 -4.19 -1.42 0.95
N GLY A 68 -4.39 -0.10 1.15
CA GLY A 68 -3.80 0.65 2.24
C GLY A 68 -2.28 0.74 2.07
N SER A 69 -1.85 1.15 0.88
CA SER A 69 -0.44 1.06 0.48
C SER A 69 0.50 1.97 1.28
N GLY A 70 -0.02 2.95 2.01
CA GLY A 70 0.77 3.88 2.79
C GLY A 70 1.85 4.57 1.96
N THR A 71 3.12 4.40 2.34
CA THR A 71 4.28 4.91 1.58
C THR A 71 4.57 4.12 0.30
N GLY A 72 3.88 3.02 0.04
CA GLY A 72 4.07 2.17 -1.13
C GLY A 72 5.16 1.11 -0.98
N ILE A 73 5.61 0.80 0.24
CA ILE A 73 6.71 -0.14 0.46
C ILE A 73 6.41 -1.56 -0.05
N LEU A 74 5.19 -2.07 0.17
CA LEU A 74 4.78 -3.39 -0.32
C LEU A 74 4.65 -3.39 -1.85
N SER A 75 4.11 -2.32 -2.42
CA SER A 75 4.07 -2.10 -3.87
C SER A 75 5.46 -2.13 -4.49
N ILE A 76 6.46 -1.50 -3.85
CA ILE A 76 7.86 -1.51 -4.30
C ILE A 76 8.44 -2.94 -4.25
N PHE A 77 8.16 -3.69 -3.20
CA PHE A 77 8.60 -5.10 -3.13
C PHE A 77 7.99 -5.94 -4.24
N ALA A 78 6.66 -5.81 -4.48
CA ALA A 78 5.98 -6.52 -5.55
C ALA A 78 6.52 -6.17 -6.94
N ALA A 79 6.73 -4.88 -7.23
CA ALA A 79 7.32 -4.44 -8.50
C ALA A 79 8.74 -4.98 -8.71
N ARG A 80 9.57 -5.02 -7.65
CA ARG A 80 10.92 -5.59 -7.68
C ARG A 80 10.93 -7.12 -7.75
N ALA A 81 9.89 -7.77 -7.27
CA ALA A 81 9.69 -9.21 -7.43
C ALA A 81 9.28 -9.60 -8.86
N GLY A 82 8.99 -8.63 -9.73
CA GLY A 82 8.72 -8.87 -11.14
C GLY A 82 7.25 -8.68 -11.52
N ALA A 83 6.43 -8.07 -10.67
CA ALA A 83 5.05 -7.75 -11.04
C ALA A 83 4.99 -6.98 -12.36
N LYS A 84 4.03 -7.32 -13.20
CA LYS A 84 3.76 -6.61 -14.46
C LYS A 84 3.33 -5.17 -14.16
N HIS A 85 2.40 -5.03 -13.22
CA HIS A 85 1.94 -3.74 -12.72
C HIS A 85 1.39 -3.86 -11.30
N VAL A 86 1.51 -2.80 -10.52
CA VAL A 86 0.95 -2.71 -9.16
C VAL A 86 0.00 -1.51 -9.10
N TYR A 87 -1.22 -1.74 -8.66
CA TYR A 87 -2.17 -0.69 -8.30
C TYR A 87 -2.14 -0.52 -6.79
N ALA A 88 -1.63 0.61 -6.34
CA ALA A 88 -1.50 0.97 -4.92
C ALA A 88 -2.66 1.88 -4.53
N VAL A 89 -3.60 1.35 -3.76
CA VAL A 89 -4.76 2.12 -3.27
C VAL A 89 -4.48 2.66 -1.89
N GLU A 90 -4.65 3.97 -1.73
CA GLU A 90 -4.45 4.66 -0.46
C GLU A 90 -5.48 5.78 -0.28
N PHE A 91 -6.18 5.79 0.85
CA PHE A 91 -7.18 6.80 1.14
C PHE A 91 -6.58 8.08 1.73
N ALA A 92 -5.57 7.96 2.59
CA ALA A 92 -4.96 9.08 3.29
C ALA A 92 -4.07 9.95 2.37
N GLU A 93 -3.74 11.15 2.83
CA GLU A 93 -2.91 12.11 2.10
C GLU A 93 -1.48 11.60 1.83
N ILE A 94 -1.02 10.59 2.57
CA ILE A 94 0.26 9.93 2.33
C ILE A 94 0.38 9.39 0.89
N ALA A 95 -0.73 9.16 0.19
CA ALA A 95 -0.74 8.78 -1.22
C ALA A 95 0.05 9.72 -2.12
N PHE A 96 0.07 11.03 -1.83
CA PHE A 96 0.87 11.99 -2.61
C PHE A 96 2.37 11.76 -2.44
N PHE A 97 2.79 11.44 -1.21
CA PHE A 97 4.19 11.13 -0.93
C PHE A 97 4.60 9.77 -1.47
N SER A 98 3.69 8.81 -1.44
CA SER A 98 3.90 7.51 -2.07
C SER A 98 4.27 7.66 -3.55
N ARG A 99 3.61 8.55 -4.30
CA ARG A 99 3.95 8.83 -5.70
C ARG A 99 5.39 9.33 -5.86
N GLU A 100 5.81 10.28 -5.01
CA GLU A 100 7.17 10.81 -5.05
C GLU A 100 8.22 9.76 -4.65
N ILE A 101 7.92 8.94 -3.65
CA ILE A 101 8.77 7.82 -3.23
C ILE A 101 8.94 6.82 -4.38
N ILE A 102 7.84 6.43 -5.03
CA ILE A 102 7.83 5.51 -6.16
C ILE A 102 8.65 6.06 -7.32
N LYS A 103 8.46 7.35 -7.66
CA LYS A 103 9.23 8.04 -8.69
C LYS A 103 10.73 8.09 -8.36
N LYS A 104 11.10 8.43 -7.13
CA LYS A 104 12.51 8.42 -6.67
C LYS A 104 13.14 7.02 -6.72
N ASN A 105 12.33 5.97 -6.72
CA ASN A 105 12.78 4.59 -6.90
C ASN A 105 12.78 4.13 -8.38
N GLY A 106 12.39 4.99 -9.33
CA GLY A 106 12.31 4.67 -10.77
C GLY A 106 11.24 3.63 -11.10
N LEU A 107 10.15 3.60 -10.33
CA LEU A 107 9.09 2.59 -10.45
C LEU A 107 7.73 3.17 -10.90
N GLU A 108 7.68 4.42 -11.33
CA GLU A 108 6.46 5.11 -11.77
C GLU A 108 5.79 4.45 -12.98
N ASN A 109 6.54 3.72 -13.78
CA ASN A 109 6.01 2.94 -14.91
C ASN A 109 5.47 1.57 -14.48
N LYS A 110 5.74 1.14 -13.25
CA LYS A 110 5.36 -0.17 -12.70
C LYS A 110 4.29 -0.07 -11.62
N ILE A 111 4.15 1.09 -10.97
CA ILE A 111 3.25 1.29 -9.84
C ILE A 111 2.38 2.51 -10.10
N THR A 112 1.07 2.34 -10.05
CA THR A 112 0.08 3.43 -10.12
C THR A 112 -0.56 3.63 -8.75
N VAL A 113 -0.41 4.80 -8.15
CA VAL A 113 -1.06 5.16 -6.88
C VAL A 113 -2.42 5.77 -7.17
N LEU A 114 -3.46 5.11 -6.66
CA LEU A 114 -4.85 5.52 -6.73
C LEU A 114 -5.28 6.04 -5.35
N LYS A 115 -5.55 7.37 -5.27
CA LYS A 115 -6.01 7.98 -4.02
C LYS A 115 -7.51 7.87 -3.92
N GLY A 116 -8.00 7.23 -2.86
CA GLY A 116 -9.41 7.08 -2.56
C GLY A 116 -9.70 5.83 -1.74
N LYS A 117 -10.96 5.70 -1.28
CA LYS A 117 -11.42 4.47 -0.65
C LYS A 117 -11.53 3.37 -1.69
N MET A 118 -11.17 2.15 -1.31
CA MET A 118 -11.22 0.99 -2.21
C MET A 118 -12.62 0.79 -2.82
N GLU A 119 -13.64 1.03 -2.02
CA GLU A 119 -15.04 0.86 -2.38
C GLU A 119 -15.52 1.87 -3.43
N ASP A 120 -14.97 3.08 -3.40
CA ASP A 120 -15.35 4.20 -4.28
C ASP A 120 -14.55 4.22 -5.58
N LEU A 121 -13.47 3.44 -5.66
CA LEU A 121 -12.59 3.41 -6.82
C LEU A 121 -13.02 2.36 -7.85
N VAL A 122 -12.76 2.70 -9.11
CA VAL A 122 -12.81 1.74 -10.21
C VAL A 122 -11.38 1.53 -10.69
N LEU A 123 -10.91 0.29 -10.58
CA LEU A 123 -9.58 -0.06 -11.08
C LEU A 123 -9.55 -0.01 -12.61
N PRO A 124 -8.43 0.40 -13.23
CA PRO A 124 -8.29 0.44 -14.68
C PRO A 124 -8.13 -0.95 -15.32
N VAL A 125 -8.32 -2.01 -14.53
CA VAL A 125 -8.29 -3.40 -14.93
C VAL A 125 -9.50 -4.14 -14.36
N PRO A 126 -10.07 -5.12 -15.09
CA PRO A 126 -11.22 -5.87 -14.59
C PRO A 126 -10.86 -6.85 -13.48
N GLN A 127 -9.61 -7.31 -13.46
CA GLN A 127 -9.12 -8.32 -12.52
C GLN A 127 -7.67 -8.08 -12.15
N VAL A 128 -7.30 -8.56 -10.94
CA VAL A 128 -5.93 -8.64 -10.45
C VAL A 128 -5.57 -10.08 -10.08
N ASP A 129 -4.31 -10.42 -10.18
CA ASP A 129 -3.82 -11.76 -9.86
C ASP A 129 -3.51 -11.92 -8.37
N ILE A 130 -3.06 -10.84 -7.72
CA ILE A 130 -2.65 -10.85 -6.32
C ILE A 130 -3.20 -9.63 -5.61
N ILE A 131 -3.72 -9.83 -4.40
CA ILE A 131 -4.01 -8.76 -3.45
C ILE A 131 -3.00 -8.85 -2.31
N ILE A 132 -2.32 -7.74 -2.03
CA ILE A 132 -1.47 -7.58 -0.84
C ILE A 132 -2.06 -6.49 0.03
N SER A 133 -2.01 -6.66 1.35
CA SER A 133 -2.45 -5.63 2.30
C SER A 133 -1.88 -5.92 3.68
N GLU A 134 -1.46 -4.90 4.38
CA GLU A 134 -1.18 -4.98 5.81
C GLU A 134 -2.35 -4.31 6.54
N TRP A 135 -3.37 -5.10 6.80
CA TRP A 135 -4.68 -4.65 7.29
C TRP A 135 -4.91 -4.93 8.78
N MET A 136 -4.02 -5.69 9.43
CA MET A 136 -4.24 -6.19 10.77
C MET A 136 -3.99 -5.10 11.80
N GLY A 137 -5.02 -4.78 12.58
CA GLY A 137 -4.94 -3.87 13.70
C GLY A 137 -4.87 -4.58 15.06
N TYR A 138 -5.04 -3.83 16.14
CA TYR A 138 -5.17 -4.39 17.49
C TYR A 138 -6.33 -5.37 17.55
N PHE A 139 -6.11 -6.51 18.25
CA PHE A 139 -7.05 -7.64 18.23
C PHE A 139 -7.50 -8.03 16.81
N LEU A 140 -6.62 -7.86 15.86
CA LEU A 140 -6.78 -8.17 14.46
C LEU A 140 -7.77 -7.23 13.74
N LEU A 141 -8.94 -7.00 14.26
CA LEU A 141 -10.09 -6.38 13.58
C LEU A 141 -10.36 -4.92 13.96
N TYR A 142 -9.60 -4.32 14.87
CA TYR A 142 -9.89 -3.00 15.43
C TYR A 142 -10.02 -1.88 14.38
N GLU A 143 -9.24 -1.94 13.30
CA GLU A 143 -9.19 -0.89 12.28
C GLU A 143 -10.24 -1.05 11.16
N SER A 144 -11.02 -2.13 11.18
CA SER A 144 -12.07 -2.45 10.19
C SER A 144 -11.59 -2.49 8.72
N MET A 145 -10.28 -2.49 8.48
CA MET A 145 -9.71 -2.47 7.12
C MET A 145 -9.93 -3.80 6.38
N LEU A 146 -10.22 -4.88 7.11
CA LEU A 146 -10.55 -6.18 6.52
C LEU A 146 -11.73 -6.09 5.55
N ASP A 147 -12.75 -5.27 5.85
CA ASP A 147 -13.92 -5.13 4.98
C ASP A 147 -13.55 -4.64 3.58
N SER A 148 -12.64 -3.65 3.50
CA SER A 148 -12.11 -3.16 2.21
C SER A 148 -11.33 -4.23 1.46
N VAL A 149 -10.57 -5.06 2.17
CA VAL A 149 -9.81 -6.17 1.58
C VAL A 149 -10.76 -7.24 1.03
N LEU A 150 -11.80 -7.60 1.79
CA LEU A 150 -12.82 -8.56 1.35
C LEU A 150 -13.62 -8.03 0.15
N TYR A 151 -13.99 -6.76 0.15
CA TYR A 151 -14.63 -6.11 -0.99
C TYR A 151 -13.76 -6.21 -2.24
N ALA A 152 -12.47 -5.88 -2.14
CA ALA A 152 -11.55 -5.95 -3.26
C ALA A 152 -11.35 -7.38 -3.76
N ARG A 153 -11.25 -8.35 -2.85
CA ARG A 153 -11.19 -9.79 -3.18
C ARG A 153 -12.40 -10.21 -4.01
N ASP A 154 -13.59 -9.85 -3.56
CA ASP A 154 -14.82 -10.30 -4.19
C ASP A 154 -15.05 -9.65 -5.55
N LYS A 155 -14.62 -8.40 -5.70
CA LYS A 155 -14.80 -7.61 -6.92
C LYS A 155 -13.70 -7.81 -7.96
N TYR A 156 -12.45 -7.89 -7.54
CA TYR A 156 -11.32 -7.79 -8.45
C TYR A 156 -10.38 -8.99 -8.48
N LEU A 157 -10.32 -9.83 -7.43
CA LEU A 157 -9.39 -10.96 -7.43
C LEU A 157 -9.83 -12.03 -8.43
N ASN A 158 -8.87 -12.53 -9.22
CA ASN A 158 -9.10 -13.68 -10.11
C ASN A 158 -9.63 -14.86 -9.30
N LYS A 159 -10.81 -15.37 -9.66
CA LYS A 159 -11.53 -16.37 -8.88
C LYS A 159 -10.89 -17.78 -8.94
N GLU A 160 -10.09 -18.05 -9.96
CA GLU A 160 -9.47 -19.37 -10.16
C GLU A 160 -8.04 -19.43 -9.63
N THR A 161 -7.26 -18.41 -9.88
CA THR A 161 -5.80 -18.42 -9.64
C THR A 161 -5.34 -17.32 -8.70
N GLY A 162 -6.25 -16.45 -8.26
CA GLY A 162 -5.92 -15.28 -7.45
C GLY A 162 -5.35 -15.66 -6.08
N LYS A 163 -4.37 -14.88 -5.62
CA LYS A 163 -3.72 -15.08 -4.33
C LYS A 163 -3.89 -13.85 -3.45
N MET A 164 -3.94 -14.06 -2.14
CA MET A 164 -3.94 -13.00 -1.14
C MET A 164 -2.70 -13.09 -0.27
N LEU A 165 -2.16 -11.94 0.12
CA LEU A 165 -1.05 -11.86 1.06
C LEU A 165 -1.34 -10.76 2.11
N PRO A 166 -1.64 -11.14 3.38
CA PRO A 166 -1.71 -12.51 3.87
C PRO A 166 -2.97 -13.26 3.40
N ASP A 167 -2.89 -14.59 3.40
CA ASP A 167 -4.04 -15.49 3.20
C ASP A 167 -4.64 -15.96 4.54
N ARG A 168 -3.86 -15.81 5.61
CA ARG A 168 -4.24 -16.12 7.00
C ARG A 168 -3.62 -15.08 7.93
N ALA A 169 -4.34 -14.76 8.98
CA ALA A 169 -3.90 -13.85 10.04
C ALA A 169 -4.37 -14.35 11.42
#